data_79eb7c940af58032bc14697675635b98
#
_entry.id   79eb7c940af58032bc14697675635b98
#
_cell.length_a   1.000
_cell.length_b   1.000
_cell.length_c   1.000
_cell.angle_alpha   90.00
_cell.angle_beta   90.00
_cell.angle_gamma   90.00
#
_symmetry.space_group_name_H-M   'P 1'
#
loop_
_entity.id
_entity.type
_entity.pdbx_description
1 polymer ?
#
loop_
_entity_poly.entity_id
_entity_poly.type
_entity_poly.pdbx_seq_one_letter_code
_entity_poly.pdbx_strand_id
1 'polypeptide(L)'
;MQIVHRARVYDGHFKLNKLTLKTQEGEELPREQFAPGHAVAALVFDTQQQHYVLTRQYRVGAERELLEIAAGMIDKDESPETAVRREIQEELGYDIDQLTLIATVWSSPGVSAETIAVYYAEASRQSGQGGGLAAEHEQIEIVRLTREELANEALLDAKTLLAVQWAQLYRS
;
A
#
# COMPACT_ATOMS: atom_id res chain seq x y z
N MET A 1 -4.26 10.97 27.10
CA MET A 1 -4.09 9.50 27.08
C MET A 1 -2.67 9.19 26.63
N GLN A 2 -1.95 8.29 27.29
CA GLN A 2 -0.54 7.97 27.00
C GLN A 2 -0.32 6.45 27.07
N ILE A 3 0.50 5.89 26.19
CA ILE A 3 0.96 4.50 26.28
C ILE A 3 2.03 4.44 27.37
N VAL A 4 1.78 3.68 28.45
CA VAL A 4 2.71 3.52 29.59
C VAL A 4 3.41 2.17 29.59
N HIS A 5 2.85 1.17 28.88
CA HIS A 5 3.50 -0.14 28.71
C HIS A 5 3.18 -0.73 27.34
N ARG A 6 4.15 -1.46 26.78
CA ARG A 6 4.03 -2.22 25.54
C ARG A 6 4.70 -3.59 25.71
N ALA A 7 3.95 -4.64 25.43
CA ALA A 7 4.47 -6.01 25.37
C ALA A 7 4.12 -6.65 24.02
N ARG A 8 5.08 -7.31 23.38
CA ARG A 8 4.84 -8.17 22.23
C ARG A 8 4.18 -9.45 22.71
N VAL A 9 2.97 -9.75 22.24
CA VAL A 9 2.22 -10.96 22.63
C VAL A 9 2.14 -12.01 21.51
N TYR A 10 2.40 -11.61 20.28
CA TYR A 10 2.60 -12.51 19.15
C TYR A 10 3.71 -11.97 18.24
N ASP A 11 4.64 -12.84 17.86
CA ASP A 11 5.84 -12.53 17.06
C ASP A 11 6.02 -13.53 15.92
N GLY A 12 5.00 -13.68 15.07
CA GLY A 12 5.02 -14.44 13.83
C GLY A 12 5.37 -13.55 12.62
N HIS A 13 4.85 -13.91 11.44
CA HIS A 13 4.94 -13.06 10.25
C HIS A 13 4.38 -11.66 10.57
N PHE A 14 3.20 -11.59 11.15
CA PHE A 14 2.67 -10.36 11.72
C PHE A 14 3.02 -10.21 13.20
N LYS A 15 2.97 -8.98 13.70
CA LYS A 15 3.29 -8.64 15.07
C LYS A 15 2.05 -8.11 15.79
N LEU A 16 1.77 -8.63 17.00
CA LEU A 16 0.71 -8.12 17.85
C LEU A 16 1.29 -7.65 19.19
N ASN A 17 0.94 -6.44 19.56
CA ASN A 17 1.32 -5.84 20.85
C ASN A 17 0.09 -5.71 21.75
N LYS A 18 0.30 -5.96 23.05
CA LYS A 18 -0.61 -5.53 24.12
C LYS A 18 -0.08 -4.23 24.71
N LEU A 19 -0.93 -3.22 24.76
CA LEU A 19 -0.62 -1.88 25.26
C LEU A 19 -1.39 -1.64 26.57
N THR A 20 -0.77 -0.91 27.50
CA THR A 20 -1.48 -0.29 28.60
C THR A 20 -1.47 1.22 28.38
N LEU A 21 -2.65 1.80 28.28
CA LEU A 21 -2.84 3.25 28.18
C LEU A 21 -3.21 3.80 29.55
N LYS A 22 -2.72 4.99 29.88
CA LYS A 22 -3.11 5.74 31.09
C LYS A 22 -3.92 6.96 30.68
N THR A 23 -5.11 7.12 31.31
CA THR A 23 -5.96 8.31 31.11
C THR A 23 -5.40 9.50 31.90
N GLN A 24 -5.99 10.68 31.73
CA GLN A 24 -5.63 11.86 32.53
C GLN A 24 -6.02 11.69 33.99
N GLU A 25 -7.06 10.92 34.27
CA GLU A 25 -7.57 10.59 35.62
C GLU A 25 -6.75 9.48 36.26
N GLY A 26 -5.78 8.87 35.56
CA GLY A 26 -4.88 7.85 36.10
C GLY A 26 -5.38 6.41 35.91
N GLU A 27 -6.53 6.20 35.21
CA GLU A 27 -7.06 4.87 34.90
C GLU A 27 -6.17 4.17 33.87
N GLU A 28 -5.96 2.86 34.03
CA GLU A 28 -5.23 2.02 33.09
C GLU A 28 -6.19 1.21 32.22
N LEU A 29 -6.02 1.33 30.89
CA LEU A 29 -6.86 0.69 29.88
C LEU A 29 -6.01 -0.23 28.99
N PRO A 30 -6.35 -1.53 28.87
CA PRO A 30 -5.68 -2.40 27.94
C PRO A 30 -6.14 -2.12 26.50
N ARG A 31 -5.20 -2.25 25.53
CA ARG A 31 -5.47 -2.21 24.08
C ARG A 31 -4.60 -3.22 23.37
N GLU A 32 -5.04 -3.61 22.19
CA GLU A 32 -4.25 -4.43 21.27
C GLU A 32 -3.88 -3.61 20.05
N GLN A 33 -2.69 -3.85 19.51
CA GLN A 33 -2.18 -3.16 18.34
C GLN A 33 -1.54 -4.17 17.39
N PHE A 34 -2.06 -4.21 16.18
CA PHE A 34 -1.42 -4.84 15.04
C PHE A 34 -0.27 -3.96 14.54
N ALA A 35 0.93 -4.51 14.40
CA ALA A 35 2.14 -3.75 14.05
C ALA A 35 2.90 -4.44 12.90
N PRO A 36 2.39 -4.39 11.66
CA PRO A 36 3.00 -5.05 10.51
C PRO A 36 4.25 -4.34 9.99
N GLY A 37 4.39 -3.04 10.26
CA GLY A 37 5.40 -2.17 9.69
C GLY A 37 4.77 -0.99 8.94
N HIS A 38 5.52 -0.43 8.01
CA HIS A 38 5.07 0.65 7.13
C HIS A 38 5.14 0.20 5.67
N ALA A 39 4.25 0.72 4.83
CA ALA A 39 4.13 0.33 3.45
C ALA A 39 4.20 1.54 2.51
N VAL A 40 4.41 1.25 1.25
CA VAL A 40 4.27 2.18 0.13
C VAL A 40 3.24 1.66 -0.85
N ALA A 41 2.64 2.56 -1.62
CA ALA A 41 1.76 2.18 -2.72
C ALA A 41 1.82 3.24 -3.83
N ALA A 42 1.62 2.85 -5.08
CA ALA A 42 1.60 3.79 -6.20
C ALA A 42 0.59 3.43 -7.28
N LEU A 43 -0.17 4.44 -7.71
CA LEU A 43 -0.92 4.39 -8.96
C LEU A 43 0.02 4.77 -10.09
N VAL A 44 0.30 3.83 -10.99
CA VAL A 44 1.19 4.01 -12.14
C VAL A 44 0.39 4.36 -13.38
N PHE A 45 0.81 5.41 -14.09
CA PHE A 45 0.27 5.82 -15.39
C PHE A 45 1.33 5.64 -16.47
N ASP A 46 1.05 4.78 -17.44
CA ASP A 46 1.87 4.62 -18.64
C ASP A 46 1.59 5.76 -19.61
N THR A 47 2.57 6.66 -19.77
CA THR A 47 2.47 7.85 -20.61
C THR A 47 2.53 7.55 -22.11
N GLN A 48 3.04 6.39 -22.52
CA GLN A 48 3.10 5.99 -23.92
C GLN A 48 1.79 5.32 -24.37
N GLN A 49 1.26 4.43 -23.51
CA GLN A 49 0.05 3.68 -23.84
C GLN A 49 -1.22 4.35 -23.29
N GLN A 50 -1.08 5.44 -22.52
CA GLN A 50 -2.19 6.24 -21.97
C GLN A 50 -3.17 5.43 -21.13
N HIS A 51 -2.65 4.52 -20.29
CA HIS A 51 -3.47 3.76 -19.35
C HIS A 51 -2.85 3.69 -17.94
N TYR A 52 -3.67 3.41 -16.97
CA TYR A 52 -3.24 3.07 -15.61
C TYR A 52 -2.84 1.59 -15.53
N VAL A 53 -1.82 1.30 -14.74
CA VAL A 53 -1.32 -0.05 -14.50
C VAL A 53 -1.56 -0.40 -13.05
N LEU A 54 -2.34 -1.44 -12.82
CA LEU A 54 -2.77 -1.93 -11.52
C LEU A 54 -2.41 -3.41 -11.37
N THR A 55 -2.60 -3.93 -10.17
CA THR A 55 -2.44 -5.34 -9.83
C THR A 55 -3.79 -5.96 -9.46
N ARG A 56 -3.95 -7.25 -9.72
CA ARG A 56 -5.02 -8.06 -9.15
C ARG A 56 -4.41 -9.24 -8.42
N GLN A 57 -4.77 -9.41 -7.15
CA GLN A 57 -4.23 -10.48 -6.33
C GLN A 57 -5.22 -10.90 -5.24
N TYR A 58 -5.10 -12.15 -4.78
CA TYR A 58 -5.90 -12.66 -3.67
C TYR A 58 -5.44 -12.06 -2.35
N ARG A 59 -6.38 -11.47 -1.61
CA ARG A 59 -6.14 -10.90 -0.27
C ARG A 59 -6.83 -11.71 0.81
N VAL A 60 -6.03 -12.30 1.70
CA VAL A 60 -6.54 -13.16 2.79
C VAL A 60 -7.56 -12.43 3.67
N GLY A 61 -7.33 -11.14 3.95
CA GLY A 61 -8.25 -10.35 4.78
C GLY A 61 -9.60 -10.08 4.12
N ALA A 62 -9.66 -10.11 2.79
CA ALA A 62 -10.90 -9.92 2.02
C ALA A 62 -11.50 -11.26 1.54
N GLU A 63 -10.74 -12.37 1.66
CA GLU A 63 -11.06 -13.71 1.17
C GLU A 63 -11.45 -13.74 -0.33
N ARG A 64 -10.84 -12.85 -1.12
CA ARG A 64 -11.10 -12.67 -2.56
C ARG A 64 -9.98 -11.93 -3.25
N GLU A 65 -10.01 -11.94 -4.59
CA GLU A 65 -9.16 -11.07 -5.40
C GLU A 65 -9.64 -9.62 -5.32
N LEU A 66 -8.68 -8.70 -5.22
CA LEU A 66 -8.90 -7.26 -5.27
C LEU A 66 -8.09 -6.66 -6.41
N LEU A 67 -8.66 -5.62 -7.03
CA LEU A 67 -7.95 -4.72 -7.93
C LEU A 67 -7.30 -3.62 -7.08
N GLU A 68 -5.98 -3.51 -7.16
CA GLU A 68 -5.18 -2.64 -6.31
C GLU A 68 -4.12 -1.88 -7.11
N ILE A 69 -3.63 -0.79 -6.57
CA ILE A 69 -2.37 -0.16 -7.01
C ILE A 69 -1.18 -0.98 -6.47
N ALA A 70 -0.04 -0.93 -7.17
CA ALA A 70 1.19 -1.59 -6.72
C ALA A 70 1.54 -1.16 -5.29
N ALA A 71 1.89 -2.11 -4.42
CA ALA A 71 2.12 -1.83 -3.02
C ALA A 71 2.92 -2.92 -2.32
N GLY A 72 3.85 -2.50 -1.45
CA GLY A 72 4.60 -3.43 -0.62
C GLY A 72 5.17 -2.78 0.64
N MET A 73 5.86 -3.59 1.42
CA MET A 73 6.44 -3.16 2.69
C MET A 73 7.74 -2.40 2.46
N ILE A 74 7.99 -1.43 3.32
CA ILE A 74 9.29 -0.75 3.37
C ILE A 74 10.26 -1.66 4.13
N ASP A 75 11.35 -2.06 3.47
CA ASP A 75 12.39 -2.86 4.08
C ASP A 75 13.21 -2.06 5.10
N LYS A 76 13.97 -2.80 5.94
CA LYS A 76 14.83 -2.16 6.92
C LYS A 76 15.88 -1.27 6.23
N ASP A 77 16.00 -0.04 6.69
CA ASP A 77 16.94 0.98 6.19
C ASP A 77 16.63 1.50 4.77
N GLU A 78 15.45 1.17 4.22
CA GLU A 78 14.98 1.64 2.92
C GLU A 78 14.16 2.93 3.06
N SER A 79 14.32 3.87 2.12
CA SER A 79 13.45 5.04 2.04
C SER A 79 12.11 4.69 1.37
N PRO A 80 11.01 5.41 1.69
CA PRO A 80 9.73 5.18 1.00
C PRO A 80 9.82 5.33 -0.53
N GLU A 81 10.65 6.27 -1.03
CA GLU A 81 10.85 6.45 -2.47
C GLU A 81 11.60 5.28 -3.11
N THR A 82 12.59 4.71 -2.42
CA THR A 82 13.30 3.51 -2.89
C THR A 82 12.37 2.32 -2.90
N ALA A 83 11.62 2.11 -1.81
CA ALA A 83 10.67 1.02 -1.68
C ALA A 83 9.62 1.05 -2.80
N VAL A 84 8.98 2.19 -3.04
CA VAL A 84 7.92 2.27 -4.05
C VAL A 84 8.43 2.02 -5.48
N ARG A 85 9.67 2.44 -5.79
CA ARG A 85 10.28 2.15 -7.09
C ARG A 85 10.60 0.67 -7.25
N ARG A 86 11.10 0.02 -6.20
CA ARG A 86 11.36 -1.42 -6.17
C ARG A 86 10.05 -2.19 -6.37
N GLU A 87 9.01 -1.88 -5.60
CA GLU A 87 7.69 -2.56 -5.69
C GLU A 87 7.07 -2.41 -7.09
N ILE A 88 7.12 -1.21 -7.69
CA ILE A 88 6.61 -1.01 -9.05
C ILE A 88 7.38 -1.86 -10.06
N GLN A 89 8.69 -2.00 -9.89
CA GLN A 89 9.51 -2.82 -10.77
C GLN A 89 9.21 -4.32 -10.58
N GLU A 90 9.05 -4.78 -9.35
CA GLU A 90 8.77 -6.18 -9.01
C GLU A 90 7.36 -6.61 -9.44
N GLU A 91 6.35 -5.79 -9.15
CA GLU A 91 4.96 -6.13 -9.42
C GLU A 91 4.52 -5.80 -10.85
N LEU A 92 4.97 -4.67 -11.41
CA LEU A 92 4.49 -4.17 -12.70
C LEU A 92 5.55 -4.20 -13.82
N GLY A 93 6.84 -4.24 -13.48
CA GLY A 93 7.95 -4.24 -14.42
C GLY A 93 8.24 -2.86 -15.03
N TYR A 94 7.84 -1.76 -14.43
CA TYR A 94 8.01 -0.41 -14.96
C TYR A 94 9.16 0.36 -14.30
N ASP A 95 9.90 1.12 -15.13
CA ASP A 95 10.84 2.15 -14.68
C ASP A 95 10.09 3.48 -14.53
N ILE A 96 10.25 4.14 -13.40
CA ILE A 96 9.51 5.36 -13.06
C ILE A 96 10.27 6.60 -13.49
N ASP A 97 9.62 7.42 -14.32
CA ASP A 97 10.11 8.73 -14.79
C ASP A 97 9.84 9.82 -13.75
N GLN A 98 8.60 9.90 -13.25
CA GLN A 98 8.18 10.89 -12.26
C GLN A 98 7.42 10.22 -11.11
N LEU A 99 7.65 10.72 -9.89
CA LEU A 99 7.02 10.24 -8.67
C LEU A 99 6.49 11.42 -7.86
N THR A 100 5.23 11.38 -7.49
CA THR A 100 4.56 12.40 -6.69
C THR A 100 3.96 11.76 -5.46
N LEU A 101 4.38 12.18 -4.26
CA LEU A 101 3.72 11.75 -3.01
C LEU A 101 2.34 12.39 -2.94
N ILE A 102 1.30 11.57 -2.85
CA ILE A 102 -0.08 12.01 -2.65
C ILE A 102 -0.32 12.31 -1.16
N ALA A 103 -0.10 11.31 -0.32
CA ALA A 103 -0.28 11.40 1.13
C ALA A 103 0.40 10.24 1.85
N THR A 104 0.69 10.41 3.13
CA THR A 104 0.97 9.29 4.04
C THR A 104 -0.22 9.14 4.97
N VAL A 105 -0.85 7.98 4.93
CA VAL A 105 -2.10 7.71 5.65
C VAL A 105 -1.97 6.51 6.58
N TRP A 106 -2.77 6.48 7.63
CA TRP A 106 -2.95 5.28 8.46
C TRP A 106 -3.93 4.33 7.76
N SER A 107 -3.59 3.04 7.66
CA SER A 107 -4.50 2.04 7.06
C SER A 107 -5.73 1.79 7.94
N SER A 108 -5.53 1.67 9.24
CA SER A 108 -6.61 1.44 10.23
C SER A 108 -6.20 1.93 11.62
N PRO A 109 -6.23 3.26 11.90
CA PRO A 109 -5.59 3.86 13.09
C PRO A 109 -6.20 3.42 14.42
N GLY A 110 -7.39 2.80 14.42
CA GLY A 110 -8.00 2.26 15.63
C GLY A 110 -7.30 1.00 16.16
N VAL A 111 -6.61 0.25 15.31
CA VAL A 111 -6.03 -1.05 15.67
C VAL A 111 -4.64 -1.29 15.08
N SER A 112 -4.29 -0.65 13.97
CA SER A 112 -3.03 -0.86 13.25
C SER A 112 -2.06 0.28 13.45
N ALA A 113 -0.77 -0.07 13.60
CA ALA A 113 0.35 0.87 13.60
C ALA A 113 0.86 1.16 12.18
N GLU A 114 0.26 0.56 11.15
CA GLU A 114 0.67 0.70 9.76
C GLU A 114 0.35 2.09 9.22
N THR A 115 1.34 2.67 8.55
CA THR A 115 1.14 3.80 7.64
C THR A 115 1.47 3.39 6.22
N ILE A 116 0.80 4.00 5.25
CA ILE A 116 1.04 3.77 3.82
C ILE A 116 1.38 5.12 3.18
N ALA A 117 2.57 5.23 2.59
CA ALA A 117 2.92 6.37 1.74
C ALA A 117 2.38 6.08 0.32
N VAL A 118 1.36 6.82 -0.08
CA VAL A 118 0.66 6.65 -1.36
C VAL A 118 1.21 7.64 -2.37
N TYR A 119 1.59 7.13 -3.54
CA TYR A 119 2.19 7.90 -4.63
C TYR A 119 1.36 7.84 -5.90
N TYR A 120 1.58 8.82 -6.76
CA TYR A 120 1.27 8.78 -8.18
C TYR A 120 2.59 8.71 -8.94
N ALA A 121 2.69 7.80 -9.91
CA ALA A 121 3.89 7.59 -10.70
C ALA A 121 3.59 7.66 -12.19
N GLU A 122 4.46 8.34 -12.95
CA GLU A 122 4.44 8.34 -14.40
C GLU A 122 5.60 7.48 -14.91
N ALA A 123 5.30 6.64 -15.90
CA ALA A 123 6.26 5.75 -16.52
C ALA A 123 6.08 5.74 -18.04
N SER A 124 7.19 5.67 -18.78
CA SER A 124 7.17 5.59 -20.24
C SER A 124 7.69 4.25 -20.77
N ARG A 125 8.25 3.41 -19.89
CA ARG A 125 8.92 2.17 -20.28
C ARG A 125 8.65 1.05 -19.28
N GLN A 126 8.15 -0.07 -19.81
CA GLN A 126 8.16 -1.35 -19.13
C GLN A 126 9.48 -2.07 -19.48
N SER A 127 10.34 -2.30 -18.49
CA SER A 127 11.66 -2.94 -18.65
C SER A 127 11.70 -4.38 -18.11
N GLY A 128 10.73 -4.74 -17.26
CA GLY A 128 10.57 -6.06 -16.67
C GLY A 128 9.24 -6.71 -16.99
N GLN A 129 9.07 -7.97 -16.57
CA GLN A 129 7.81 -8.68 -16.75
C GLN A 129 6.78 -8.33 -15.67
N GLY A 130 7.25 -7.94 -14.46
CA GLY A 130 6.38 -7.82 -13.29
C GLY A 130 5.80 -9.17 -12.86
N GLY A 131 4.71 -9.12 -12.11
CA GLY A 131 4.00 -10.32 -11.64
C GLY A 131 4.36 -10.74 -10.21
N GLY A 132 5.17 -9.93 -9.50
CA GLY A 132 5.62 -10.20 -8.14
C GLY A 132 6.82 -11.14 -8.04
N LEU A 133 7.23 -11.44 -6.82
CA LEU A 133 8.38 -12.28 -6.54
C LEU A 133 7.96 -13.74 -6.30
N ALA A 134 8.46 -14.65 -7.13
CA ALA A 134 8.21 -16.08 -6.97
C ALA A 134 8.69 -16.63 -5.60
N ALA A 135 9.74 -16.02 -5.03
CA ALA A 135 10.27 -16.37 -3.71
C ALA A 135 9.30 -16.05 -2.57
N GLU A 136 8.37 -15.12 -2.78
CA GLU A 136 7.34 -14.71 -1.82
C GLU A 136 6.00 -15.40 -2.09
N HIS A 137 5.95 -16.32 -3.05
CA HIS A 137 4.72 -17.00 -3.51
C HIS A 137 3.64 -16.02 -3.97
N GLU A 138 4.03 -14.86 -4.45
CA GLU A 138 3.12 -13.88 -5.01
C GLU A 138 2.60 -14.33 -6.37
N GLN A 139 1.30 -14.17 -6.57
CA GLN A 139 0.62 -14.37 -7.84
C GLN A 139 -0.14 -13.10 -8.17
N ILE A 140 0.49 -12.25 -8.95
CA ILE A 140 -0.02 -10.91 -9.30
C ILE A 140 -0.36 -10.89 -10.79
N GLU A 141 -1.62 -10.61 -11.11
CA GLU A 141 -2.07 -10.29 -12.46
C GLU A 141 -1.89 -8.78 -12.70
N ILE A 142 -1.22 -8.40 -13.77
CA ILE A 142 -1.11 -6.99 -14.17
C ILE A 142 -2.33 -6.60 -15.00
N VAL A 143 -3.08 -5.61 -14.51
CA VAL A 143 -4.30 -5.08 -15.14
C VAL A 143 -4.02 -3.68 -15.69
N ARG A 144 -4.38 -3.46 -16.96
CA ARG A 144 -4.22 -2.16 -17.62
C ARG A 144 -5.59 -1.61 -17.98
N LEU A 145 -5.86 -0.39 -17.54
CA LEU A 145 -7.16 0.25 -17.72
C LEU A 145 -6.96 1.68 -18.22
N THR A 146 -7.75 2.06 -19.20
CA THR A 146 -7.91 3.45 -19.58
C THR A 146 -8.51 4.27 -18.42
N ARG A 147 -8.46 5.59 -18.51
CA ARG A 147 -9.12 6.47 -17.52
C ARG A 147 -10.61 6.17 -17.37
N GLU A 148 -11.28 5.92 -18.50
CA GLU A 148 -12.72 5.66 -18.54
C GLU A 148 -13.05 4.31 -17.89
N GLU A 149 -12.30 3.26 -18.22
CA GLU A 149 -12.46 1.94 -17.62
C GLU A 149 -12.22 1.98 -16.11
N LEU A 150 -11.12 2.60 -15.66
CA LEU A 150 -10.81 2.72 -14.23
C LEU A 150 -11.85 3.54 -13.46
N ALA A 151 -12.44 4.56 -14.09
CA ALA A 151 -13.50 5.37 -13.47
C ALA A 151 -14.80 4.58 -13.25
N ASN A 152 -14.99 3.48 -13.99
CA ASN A 152 -16.17 2.61 -13.89
C ASN A 152 -15.91 1.36 -13.00
N GLU A 153 -14.67 1.15 -12.54
CA GLU A 153 -14.33 0.02 -11.69
C GLU A 153 -14.86 0.18 -10.26
N ALA A 154 -15.32 -0.94 -9.70
CA ALA A 154 -15.73 -1.01 -8.29
C ALA A 154 -14.49 -1.21 -7.39
N LEU A 155 -13.84 -0.12 -7.00
CA LEU A 155 -12.65 -0.16 -6.16
C LEU A 155 -13.02 -0.43 -4.69
N LEU A 156 -12.51 -1.52 -4.14
CA LEU A 156 -12.78 -1.96 -2.76
C LEU A 156 -11.59 -1.75 -1.83
N ASP A 157 -10.40 -1.46 -2.37
CA ASP A 157 -9.20 -1.17 -1.61
C ASP A 157 -9.04 0.33 -1.37
N ALA A 158 -8.86 0.73 -0.11
CA ALA A 158 -8.87 2.13 0.31
C ALA A 158 -7.71 2.95 -0.28
N LYS A 159 -6.49 2.38 -0.35
CA LYS A 159 -5.32 3.07 -0.92
C LYS A 159 -5.48 3.29 -2.42
N THR A 160 -6.05 2.32 -3.12
CA THR A 160 -6.37 2.40 -4.55
C THR A 160 -7.43 3.46 -4.81
N LEU A 161 -8.54 3.43 -4.07
CA LEU A 161 -9.59 4.44 -4.18
C LEU A 161 -9.04 5.86 -3.96
N LEU A 162 -8.21 6.06 -2.93
CA LEU A 162 -7.58 7.34 -2.63
C LEU A 162 -6.71 7.84 -3.80
N ALA A 163 -5.86 6.98 -4.34
CA ALA A 163 -4.95 7.35 -5.43
C ALA A 163 -5.71 7.65 -6.73
N VAL A 164 -6.73 6.85 -7.05
CA VAL A 164 -7.56 7.05 -8.26
C VAL A 164 -8.36 8.35 -8.17
N GLN A 165 -9.00 8.63 -7.03
CA GLN A 165 -9.71 9.89 -6.82
C GLN A 165 -8.79 11.10 -6.90
N TRP A 166 -7.58 11.01 -6.32
CA TRP A 166 -6.57 12.05 -6.45
C TRP A 166 -6.18 12.28 -7.91
N ALA A 167 -5.93 11.22 -8.68
CA ALA A 167 -5.56 11.31 -10.08
C ALA A 167 -6.68 11.95 -10.93
N GLN A 168 -7.94 11.62 -10.66
CA GLN A 168 -9.11 12.23 -11.32
C GLN A 168 -9.18 13.74 -11.07
N LEU A 169 -8.79 14.21 -9.88
CA LEU A 169 -8.83 15.63 -9.53
C LEU A 169 -7.64 16.43 -10.05
N TYR A 170 -6.46 15.84 -10.15
CA TYR A 170 -5.20 16.57 -10.37
C TYR A 170 -4.42 16.14 -11.62
N ARG A 171 -4.85 15.09 -12.32
CA ARG A 171 -4.18 14.52 -13.52
C ARG A 171 -5.15 14.29 -14.68
N SER A 172 -6.17 15.13 -14.78
CA SER A 172 -7.14 15.13 -15.91
C SER A 172 -6.53 15.58 -17.23
#